data_4cab9a33603c276f7821762909c85d39
#
_entry.id   4cab9a33603c276f7821762909c85d39
#
_cell.length_a   1.000
_cell.length_b   1.000
_cell.length_c   1.000
_cell.angle_alpha   90.00
_cell.angle_beta   90.00
_cell.angle_gamma   90.00
#
_symmetry.space_group_name_H-M   'P 1'
#
loop_
_entity.id
_entity.type
_entity.pdbx_description
1 polymer ?
#
loop_
_entity_poly.entity_id
_entity_poly.type
_entity_poly.pdbx_seq_one_letter_code
_entity_poly.pdbx_strand_id
1 'polypeptide(L)'
;MKLLTLNTHSLIEPDYEAKREAFVDFIAAEQPEVFALQEVNQTASAPLLGDVPAGYYPCPGNMVLLKADNHAAAVARMLEERGVHYHWSWLPAKVGYDIYDEGAAVFSRAPITAAENLLLSKTNDYSNWKTRRTCLLYTSPSPR
;
A
#
# COMPACT_ATOMS: atom_id res chain seq x y z
N MET A 1 -7.72 -15.52 13.06
CA MET A 1 -7.05 -14.44 12.29
C MET A 1 -7.98 -13.94 11.21
N LYS A 2 -8.16 -12.61 11.11
CA LYS A 2 -8.99 -11.98 10.07
C LYS A 2 -8.06 -11.36 9.02
N LEU A 3 -8.20 -11.79 7.77
CA LEU A 3 -7.43 -11.31 6.63
C LEU A 3 -8.38 -10.68 5.61
N LEU A 4 -7.92 -9.64 4.93
CA LEU A 4 -8.64 -9.01 3.83
C LEU A 4 -7.70 -8.81 2.64
N THR A 5 -8.21 -8.98 1.43
CA THR A 5 -7.53 -8.57 0.20
C THR A 5 -8.53 -7.83 -0.69
N LEU A 6 -8.08 -6.77 -1.33
CA LEU A 6 -8.91 -5.94 -2.19
C LEU A 6 -8.08 -5.32 -3.31
N ASN A 7 -8.54 -5.46 -4.56
CA ASN A 7 -8.07 -4.60 -5.63
C ASN A 7 -8.79 -3.25 -5.49
N THR A 8 -8.02 -2.20 -5.23
CA THR A 8 -8.57 -0.88 -4.90
C THR A 8 -8.89 -0.02 -6.11
N HIS A 9 -8.26 -0.30 -7.26
CA HIS A 9 -8.31 0.56 -8.44
C HIS A 9 -7.92 2.03 -8.14
N SER A 10 -7.85 2.38 -6.89
CA SER A 10 -7.40 3.60 -6.22
C SER A 10 -7.74 4.92 -6.95
N LEU A 11 -6.75 5.72 -7.33
CA LEU A 11 -6.95 7.05 -7.92
C LEU A 11 -7.77 7.07 -9.23
N ILE A 12 -7.97 5.91 -9.86
CA ILE A 12 -8.73 5.77 -11.10
C ILE A 12 -10.23 5.64 -10.84
N GLU A 13 -10.61 5.28 -9.61
CA GLU A 13 -12.01 5.09 -9.24
C GLU A 13 -12.80 6.39 -9.34
N PRO A 14 -13.98 6.41 -10.01
CA PRO A 14 -14.90 7.51 -9.87
C PRO A 14 -15.35 7.63 -8.39
N ASP A 15 -15.51 8.84 -7.91
CA ASP A 15 -15.82 9.14 -6.50
C ASP A 15 -14.77 8.59 -5.52
N TYR A 16 -13.51 8.63 -5.91
CA TYR A 16 -12.39 8.06 -5.18
C TYR A 16 -12.38 8.43 -3.69
N GLU A 17 -12.56 9.70 -3.37
CA GLU A 17 -12.51 10.17 -1.98
C GLU A 17 -13.60 9.54 -1.12
N ALA A 18 -14.83 9.49 -1.62
CA ALA A 18 -15.96 8.88 -0.91
C ALA A 18 -15.76 7.37 -0.73
N LYS A 19 -15.25 6.67 -1.74
CA LYS A 19 -14.95 5.23 -1.66
C LYS A 19 -13.81 4.94 -0.70
N ARG A 20 -12.77 5.78 -0.70
CA ARG A 20 -11.66 5.68 0.26
C ARG A 20 -12.15 5.87 1.69
N GLU A 21 -12.99 6.87 1.95
CA GLU A 21 -13.60 7.08 3.28
C GLU A 21 -14.38 5.85 3.73
N ALA A 22 -15.26 5.32 2.88
CA ALA A 22 -16.04 4.12 3.19
C ALA A 22 -15.14 2.90 3.47
N PHE A 23 -14.07 2.74 2.70
CA PHE A 23 -13.11 1.67 2.90
C PHE A 23 -12.39 1.80 4.25
N VAL A 24 -11.92 3.01 4.57
CA VAL A 24 -11.21 3.25 5.86
C VAL A 24 -12.16 3.04 7.04
N ASP A 25 -13.41 3.48 6.94
CA ASP A 25 -14.43 3.23 7.98
C ASP A 25 -14.67 1.73 8.18
N PHE A 26 -14.73 0.97 7.08
CA PHE A 26 -14.86 -0.48 7.14
C PHE A 26 -13.65 -1.13 7.85
N ILE A 27 -12.42 -0.75 7.48
CA ILE A 27 -11.21 -1.27 8.13
C ILE A 27 -11.17 -0.90 9.62
N ALA A 28 -11.53 0.33 9.96
CA ALA A 28 -11.55 0.77 11.35
C ALA A 28 -12.55 -0.01 12.20
N ALA A 29 -13.70 -0.39 11.63
CA ALA A 29 -14.71 -1.21 12.30
C ALA A 29 -14.31 -2.68 12.41
N GLU A 30 -13.83 -3.28 11.32
CA GLU A 30 -13.54 -4.71 11.24
C GLU A 30 -12.17 -5.10 11.80
N GLN A 31 -11.21 -4.19 11.78
CA GLN A 31 -9.83 -4.34 12.26
C GLN A 31 -9.19 -5.70 11.89
N PRO A 32 -9.08 -6.04 10.58
CA PRO A 32 -8.38 -7.25 10.20
C PRO A 32 -6.92 -7.22 10.69
N GLU A 33 -6.36 -8.36 11.04
CA GLU A 33 -4.95 -8.45 11.46
C GLU A 33 -4.00 -8.06 10.33
N VAL A 34 -4.36 -8.43 9.10
CA VAL A 34 -3.62 -8.09 7.89
C VAL A 34 -4.60 -7.78 6.77
N PHE A 35 -4.29 -6.76 5.98
CA PHE A 35 -4.96 -6.55 4.70
C PHE A 35 -3.98 -6.18 3.60
N ALA A 36 -4.23 -6.71 2.40
CA ALA A 36 -3.41 -6.50 1.22
C ALA A 36 -4.23 -5.82 0.13
N LEU A 37 -3.65 -4.78 -0.46
CA LEU A 37 -4.29 -3.96 -1.49
C LEU A 37 -3.51 -4.06 -2.79
N GLN A 38 -4.22 -4.24 -3.90
CA GLN A 38 -3.69 -4.22 -5.25
C GLN A 38 -4.13 -2.94 -5.96
N GLU A 39 -3.41 -2.58 -7.03
CA GLU A 39 -3.60 -1.35 -7.81
C GLU A 39 -3.57 -0.10 -6.93
N VAL A 40 -2.60 -0.06 -6.05
CA VAL A 40 -2.34 1.06 -5.15
C VAL A 40 -1.44 2.06 -5.85
N ASN A 41 -2.04 3.15 -6.31
CA ASN A 41 -1.40 4.12 -7.19
C ASN A 41 -0.96 5.39 -6.45
N GLN A 42 0.00 6.06 -7.06
CA GLN A 42 0.31 7.47 -6.84
C GLN A 42 0.59 8.11 -8.21
N THR A 43 0.33 9.38 -8.37
CA THR A 43 0.70 10.10 -9.59
C THR A 43 2.21 10.31 -9.63
N ALA A 44 2.87 9.80 -10.68
CA ALA A 44 4.33 9.83 -10.78
C ALA A 44 4.91 11.26 -10.75
N SER A 45 4.18 12.23 -11.27
CA SER A 45 4.56 13.65 -11.29
C SER A 45 4.10 14.46 -10.07
N ALA A 46 3.37 13.85 -9.13
CA ALA A 46 2.95 14.55 -7.92
C ALA A 46 4.15 14.94 -7.04
N PRO A 47 4.03 15.98 -6.20
CA PRO A 47 5.09 16.33 -5.27
C PRO A 47 5.37 15.20 -4.27
N LEU A 48 6.57 15.20 -3.73
CA LEU A 48 6.95 14.24 -2.68
C LEU A 48 6.05 14.39 -1.46
N LEU A 49 5.75 13.27 -0.83
CA LEU A 49 5.06 13.25 0.45
C LEU A 49 5.96 13.87 1.53
N GLY A 50 5.47 14.90 2.22
CA GLY A 50 6.22 15.58 3.28
C GLY A 50 6.32 14.71 4.54
N ASP A 51 5.21 14.55 5.24
CA ASP A 51 5.15 13.73 6.45
C ASP A 51 4.63 12.33 6.14
N VAL A 52 5.49 11.32 6.28
CA VAL A 52 5.11 9.92 6.08
C VAL A 52 4.31 9.45 7.30
N PRO A 53 3.10 8.89 7.10
CA PRO A 53 2.32 8.33 8.20
C PRO A 53 3.08 7.26 8.98
N ALA A 54 2.86 7.21 10.30
CA ALA A 54 3.52 6.26 11.18
C ALA A 54 3.31 4.81 10.72
N GLY A 55 4.27 3.94 11.03
CA GLY A 55 4.20 2.52 10.72
C GLY A 55 4.72 2.13 9.34
N TYR A 56 5.19 3.08 8.55
CA TYR A 56 5.77 2.78 7.23
C TYR A 56 7.06 1.99 7.35
N TYR A 57 7.11 0.86 6.65
CA TYR A 57 8.31 0.03 6.51
C TYR A 57 8.71 -0.01 5.03
N PRO A 58 9.81 0.65 4.61
CA PRO A 58 10.25 0.66 3.22
C PRO A 58 10.58 -0.76 2.74
N CYS A 59 10.02 -1.16 1.60
CA CYS A 59 10.39 -2.44 0.98
C CYS A 59 11.80 -2.34 0.40
N PRO A 60 12.70 -3.28 0.70
CA PRO A 60 14.06 -3.25 0.19
C PRO A 60 14.12 -3.18 -1.34
N GLY A 61 15.03 -2.36 -1.87
CA GLY A 61 15.19 -2.19 -3.31
C GLY A 61 14.12 -1.31 -3.99
N ASN A 62 13.17 -0.77 -3.24
CA ASN A 62 12.23 0.22 -3.78
C ASN A 62 12.94 1.58 -3.89
N MET A 63 13.13 2.03 -5.14
CA MET A 63 13.75 3.33 -5.45
C MET A 63 12.72 4.44 -5.68
N VAL A 64 11.43 4.14 -5.65
CA VAL A 64 10.36 5.09 -5.90
C VAL A 64 9.90 5.71 -4.59
N LEU A 65 10.07 7.01 -4.46
CA LEU A 65 9.67 7.76 -3.26
C LEU A 65 8.15 7.94 -3.21
N LEU A 66 7.63 8.02 -1.98
CA LEU A 66 6.22 8.30 -1.76
C LEU A 66 5.85 9.69 -2.23
N LYS A 67 4.73 9.79 -2.95
CA LYS A 67 4.15 11.05 -3.44
C LYS A 67 2.97 11.48 -2.58
N ALA A 68 2.62 12.76 -2.68
CA ALA A 68 1.58 13.36 -1.85
C ALA A 68 0.21 12.69 -1.98
N ASP A 69 -0.11 12.11 -3.13
CA ASP A 69 -1.37 11.43 -3.41
C ASP A 69 -1.29 9.88 -3.32
N ASN A 70 -0.23 9.33 -2.73
CA ASN A 70 -0.10 7.88 -2.55
C ASN A 70 -1.30 7.32 -1.79
N HIS A 71 -2.01 6.36 -2.40
CA HIS A 71 -3.22 5.79 -1.82
C HIS A 71 -2.96 5.07 -0.49
N ALA A 72 -1.88 4.30 -0.38
CA ALA A 72 -1.54 3.60 0.85
C ALA A 72 -1.23 4.58 1.99
N ALA A 73 -0.46 5.64 1.71
CA ALA A 73 -0.17 6.67 2.69
C ALA A 73 -1.44 7.39 3.16
N ALA A 74 -2.37 7.68 2.24
CA ALA A 74 -3.66 8.27 2.58
C ALA A 74 -4.48 7.36 3.51
N VAL A 75 -4.56 6.07 3.19
CA VAL A 75 -5.27 5.07 4.03
C VAL A 75 -4.62 4.98 5.41
N ALA A 76 -3.29 4.90 5.49
CA ALA A 76 -2.57 4.85 6.77
C ALA A 76 -2.86 6.06 7.64
N ARG A 77 -2.80 7.27 7.07
CA ARG A 77 -3.10 8.52 7.79
C ARG A 77 -4.53 8.56 8.31
N MET A 78 -5.49 8.21 7.46
CA MET A 78 -6.90 8.22 7.83
C MET A 78 -7.22 7.21 8.94
N LEU A 79 -6.57 6.03 8.93
CA LEU A 79 -6.70 5.06 10.02
C LEU A 79 -6.15 5.60 11.33
N GLU A 80 -4.98 6.25 11.32
CA GLU A 80 -4.41 6.91 12.50
C GLU A 80 -5.37 7.98 13.07
N GLU A 81 -5.98 8.78 12.22
CA GLU A 81 -6.98 9.79 12.61
C GLU A 81 -8.21 9.16 13.30
N ARG A 82 -8.51 7.90 12.98
CA ARG A 82 -9.57 7.10 13.61
C ARG A 82 -9.09 6.33 14.84
N GLY A 83 -7.84 6.51 15.27
CA GLY A 83 -7.25 5.81 16.42
C GLY A 83 -6.90 4.35 16.16
N VAL A 84 -6.80 3.93 14.91
CA VAL A 84 -6.46 2.55 14.51
C VAL A 84 -5.09 2.55 13.86
N HIS A 85 -4.12 1.92 14.51
CA HIS A 85 -2.74 1.89 14.02
C HIS A 85 -2.43 0.61 13.25
N TYR A 86 -1.82 0.78 12.05
CA TYR A 86 -1.24 -0.30 11.25
C TYR A 86 0.21 0.02 10.87
N HIS A 87 1.03 -1.02 10.85
CA HIS A 87 2.31 -1.01 10.16
C HIS A 87 2.05 -1.32 8.69
N TRP A 88 2.74 -0.66 7.77
CA TRP A 88 2.44 -0.79 6.35
C TRP A 88 3.66 -0.66 5.46
N SER A 89 3.58 -1.26 4.28
CA SER A 89 4.58 -1.12 3.24
C SER A 89 3.89 -0.98 1.89
N TRP A 90 4.52 -0.29 0.97
CA TRP A 90 4.06 -0.11 -0.40
C TRP A 90 5.20 -0.36 -1.37
N LEU A 91 4.93 -1.10 -2.45
CA LEU A 91 5.91 -1.39 -3.49
C LEU A 91 5.28 -1.19 -4.86
N PRO A 92 5.75 -0.22 -5.67
CA PRO A 92 5.34 -0.09 -7.05
C PRO A 92 6.00 -1.18 -7.91
N ALA A 93 5.24 -1.70 -8.86
CA ALA A 93 5.69 -2.75 -9.78
C ALA A 93 5.89 -2.24 -11.19
N LYS A 94 5.14 -1.24 -11.60
CA LYS A 94 5.10 -0.75 -12.98
C LYS A 94 4.51 0.65 -13.08
N VAL A 95 4.65 1.24 -14.28
CA VAL A 95 3.85 2.41 -14.68
C VAL A 95 2.43 1.94 -15.01
N GLY A 96 1.45 2.54 -14.36
CA GLY A 96 0.03 2.32 -14.64
C GLY A 96 -0.57 3.51 -15.39
N TYR A 97 -1.36 3.23 -16.43
CA TYR A 97 -2.08 4.24 -17.22
C TYR A 97 -1.20 5.42 -17.67
N ASP A 98 0.09 5.16 -17.93
CA ASP A 98 1.12 6.12 -18.36
C ASP A 98 1.43 7.25 -17.37
N ILE A 99 0.69 7.39 -16.29
CA ILE A 99 0.81 8.52 -15.34
C ILE A 99 1.02 8.11 -13.88
N TYR A 100 0.78 6.85 -13.53
CA TYR A 100 0.90 6.39 -12.15
C TYR A 100 2.10 5.49 -11.93
N ASP A 101 2.66 5.54 -10.72
CA ASP A 101 3.39 4.43 -10.13
C ASP A 101 2.35 3.47 -9.53
N GLU A 102 2.16 2.32 -10.14
CA GLU A 102 1.16 1.33 -9.72
C GLU A 102 1.82 0.20 -8.96
N GLY A 103 1.32 -0.10 -7.79
CA GLY A 103 1.88 -1.13 -6.92
C GLY A 103 0.87 -1.83 -6.04
N ALA A 104 1.40 -2.45 -5.00
CA ALA A 104 0.63 -3.12 -3.96
C ALA A 104 1.05 -2.60 -2.59
N ALA A 105 0.13 -2.69 -1.64
CA ALA A 105 0.41 -2.36 -0.25
C ALA A 105 -0.07 -3.47 0.68
N VAL A 106 0.62 -3.65 1.78
CA VAL A 106 0.23 -4.57 2.85
C VAL A 106 0.24 -3.83 4.17
N PHE A 107 -0.80 -4.04 4.95
CA PHE A 107 -0.99 -3.46 6.28
C PHE A 107 -1.08 -4.57 7.30
N SER A 108 -0.40 -4.40 8.44
CA SER A 108 -0.38 -5.37 9.53
C SER A 108 -0.55 -4.67 10.88
N ARG A 109 -1.33 -5.26 11.76
CA ARG A 109 -1.42 -4.78 13.15
C ARG A 109 -0.17 -5.11 13.94
N ALA A 110 0.50 -6.21 13.61
CA ALA A 110 1.79 -6.56 14.19
C ALA A 110 2.93 -5.78 13.53
N PRO A 111 3.98 -5.40 14.28
CA PRO A 111 5.13 -4.74 13.71
C PRO A 111 5.79 -5.56 12.59
N ILE A 112 6.17 -4.88 11.51
CA ILE A 112 6.94 -5.49 10.41
C ILE A 112 8.40 -5.58 10.86
N THR A 113 8.97 -6.78 10.83
CA THR A 113 10.35 -7.03 11.27
C THR A 113 11.32 -7.20 10.10
N ALA A 114 10.82 -7.59 8.93
CA ALA A 114 11.60 -7.71 7.71
C ALA A 114 10.69 -7.66 6.49
N ALA A 115 11.26 -7.38 5.34
CA ALA A 115 10.55 -7.38 4.06
C ALA A 115 11.48 -7.85 2.94
N GLU A 116 10.89 -8.46 1.90
CA GLU A 116 11.58 -8.88 0.69
C GLU A 116 10.82 -8.40 -0.54
N ASN A 117 11.56 -7.87 -1.52
CA ASN A 117 11.04 -7.46 -2.82
C ASN A 117 11.12 -8.65 -3.79
N LEU A 118 9.98 -9.18 -4.17
CA LEU A 118 9.89 -10.35 -5.04
C LEU A 118 9.39 -9.96 -6.43
N LEU A 119 10.18 -10.26 -7.45
CA LEU A 119 9.74 -10.17 -8.84
C LEU A 119 8.95 -11.44 -9.19
N LEU A 120 7.69 -11.28 -9.59
CA LEU A 120 6.78 -12.39 -9.89
C LEU A 120 6.63 -12.63 -11.40
N SER A 121 6.98 -11.65 -12.22
CA SER A 121 6.91 -11.72 -13.67
C SER A 121 8.26 -12.08 -14.30
N LYS A 122 8.23 -12.56 -15.55
CA LYS A 122 9.45 -12.79 -16.34
C LYS A 122 10.20 -11.49 -16.67
N THR A 123 9.44 -10.41 -16.89
CA THR A 123 10.01 -9.09 -17.16
C THR A 123 10.22 -8.32 -15.87
N ASN A 124 11.30 -7.56 -15.81
CA ASN A 124 11.61 -6.60 -14.76
C ASN A 124 11.50 -5.14 -15.23
N ASP A 125 11.02 -4.94 -16.44
CA ASP A 125 10.87 -3.61 -17.03
C ASP A 125 9.71 -2.85 -16.37
N TYR A 126 10.03 -1.77 -15.66
CA TYR A 126 9.05 -0.94 -14.96
C TYR A 126 8.02 -0.27 -15.89
N SER A 127 8.39 -0.02 -17.14
CA SER A 127 7.48 0.51 -18.16
C SER A 127 6.54 -0.54 -18.77
N ASN A 128 6.80 -1.82 -18.52
CA ASN A 128 6.03 -2.91 -19.09
C ASN A 128 4.82 -3.27 -18.22
N TRP A 129 3.61 -3.17 -18.78
CA TRP A 129 2.37 -3.46 -18.08
C TRP A 129 2.27 -4.89 -17.50
N LYS A 130 3.09 -5.83 -17.99
CA LYS A 130 3.14 -7.22 -17.51
C LYS A 130 3.99 -7.38 -16.25
N THR A 131 4.76 -6.38 -15.86
CA THR A 131 5.63 -6.48 -14.68
C THR A 131 4.81 -6.61 -13.40
N ARG A 132 5.14 -7.59 -12.59
CA ARG A 132 4.49 -7.87 -11.31
C ARG A 132 5.55 -8.02 -10.22
N ARG A 133 5.33 -7.33 -9.14
CA ARG A 133 6.15 -7.42 -7.92
C ARG A 133 5.25 -7.50 -6.70
N THR A 134 5.77 -8.09 -5.65
CA THR A 134 5.15 -8.03 -4.33
C THR A 134 6.21 -7.80 -3.27
N CYS A 135 5.80 -7.19 -2.16
CA CYS A 135 6.62 -7.10 -0.96
C CYS A 135 6.15 -8.19 0.01
N LEU A 136 7.00 -9.17 0.26
CA LEU A 136 6.76 -10.18 1.27
C LEU A 136 7.15 -9.59 2.63
N LEU A 137 6.22 -9.60 3.58
CA LEU A 137 6.43 -9.05 4.90
C LEU A 137 6.55 -10.14 5.96
N TYR A 138 7.47 -9.92 6.88
CA TYR A 138 7.62 -10.73 8.08
C TYR A 138 7.20 -9.89 9.28
N THR A 139 6.39 -10.46 10.15
CA THR A 139 5.91 -9.79 11.36
C THR A 139 6.32 -10.57 12.60
N SER A 140 6.35 -9.89 13.74
CA SER A 140 6.53 -10.59 15.02
C SER A 140 5.39 -11.56 15.25
N PRO A 141 5.64 -12.78 15.78
CA PRO A 141 4.56 -13.67 16.20
C PRO A 141 3.69 -12.95 17.22
N SER A 142 2.35 -13.08 17.06
CA SER A 142 1.45 -12.62 18.10
C SER A 142 1.77 -13.34 19.41
N PRO A 143 1.81 -12.66 20.55
CA PRO A 143 1.89 -13.36 21.82
C PRO A 143 0.68 -14.32 21.93
N ARG A 144 0.98 -15.56 22.18
CA ARG A 144 -0.05 -16.59 22.43
C ARG A 144 -0.65 -16.43 23.80
#